data_5ea240259cffcf3260ee0602f77f26e8
#
_entry.id   5ea240259cffcf3260ee0602f77f26e8
#
_cell.length_a   1.000
_cell.length_b   1.000
_cell.length_c   1.000
_cell.angle_alpha   90.00
_cell.angle_beta   90.00
_cell.angle_gamma   90.00
#
_symmetry.space_group_name_H-M   'P 1'
#
loop_
_entity.id
_entity.type
_entity.pdbx_description
1 polymer ?
#
loop_
_entity_poly.entity_id
_entity_poly.type
_entity_poly.pdbx_seq_one_letter_code
_entity_poly.pdbx_strand_id
1 'polypeptide(L)'
;MKDPKKLFHAISYLQYPIMASLLIFYVPFLISIFNQEPNWSNLNNMLILIGIGLSFSTLQDTSTTQNKFSENIWRSPKKGKYVLIAMSVFAFLLICVGLVLLYYSQDNLTNSVAVGVTVLGIGYVGILKSGIEMYENHRSDKNPVPESEMIA
;
A
#
# COMPACT_ATOMS: atom_id res chain seq x y z
N MET A 1 19.40 -20.51 13.47
CA MET A 1 18.17 -19.99 12.79
C MET A 1 18.58 -18.73 12.02
N LYS A 2 18.23 -18.62 10.72
CA LYS A 2 18.43 -17.37 9.97
C LYS A 2 17.59 -16.28 10.63
N ASP A 3 18.14 -15.07 10.73
CA ASP A 3 17.46 -13.91 11.31
C ASP A 3 16.10 -13.69 10.61
N PRO A 4 14.97 -13.76 11.34
CA PRO A 4 13.64 -13.64 10.73
C PRO A 4 13.47 -12.31 9.97
N LYS A 5 14.05 -11.21 10.45
CA LYS A 5 13.99 -9.91 9.78
C LYS A 5 14.61 -9.95 8.38
N LYS A 6 15.77 -10.60 8.23
CA LYS A 6 16.42 -10.76 6.91
C LYS A 6 15.59 -11.62 5.96
N LEU A 7 14.90 -12.63 6.49
CA LEU A 7 14.02 -13.46 5.69
C LEU A 7 12.82 -12.66 5.16
N PHE A 8 12.12 -11.93 6.04
CA PHE A 8 10.98 -11.09 5.64
C PHE A 8 11.40 -9.97 4.68
N HIS A 9 12.54 -9.35 4.91
CA HIS A 9 13.10 -8.38 3.98
C HIS A 9 13.40 -8.99 2.60
N ALA A 10 13.95 -10.21 2.54
CA ALA A 10 14.15 -10.90 1.26
C ALA A 10 12.82 -11.22 0.56
N ILE A 11 11.79 -11.64 1.32
CA ILE A 11 10.45 -11.91 0.77
C ILE A 11 9.80 -10.63 0.23
N SER A 12 10.06 -9.45 0.81
CA SER A 12 9.50 -8.19 0.34
C SER A 12 9.89 -7.85 -1.11
N TYR A 13 11.02 -8.38 -1.60
CA TYR A 13 11.43 -8.19 -3.00
C TYR A 13 10.47 -8.82 -4.01
N LEU A 14 9.60 -9.75 -3.59
CA LEU A 14 8.55 -10.30 -4.46
C LEU A 14 7.56 -9.23 -4.94
N GLN A 15 7.48 -8.09 -4.28
CA GLN A 15 6.67 -6.95 -4.76
C GLN A 15 7.07 -6.52 -6.18
N TYR A 16 8.36 -6.55 -6.55
CA TYR A 16 8.84 -6.06 -7.85
C TYR A 16 8.32 -6.91 -9.03
N PRO A 17 8.49 -8.24 -9.04
CA PRO A 17 7.93 -9.05 -10.13
C PRO A 17 6.39 -9.02 -10.13
N ILE A 18 5.72 -8.94 -8.98
CA ILE A 18 4.27 -8.81 -8.90
C ILE A 18 3.83 -7.47 -9.53
N MET A 19 4.48 -6.35 -9.19
CA MET A 19 4.18 -5.06 -9.79
C MET A 19 4.53 -5.01 -11.28
N ALA A 20 5.58 -5.69 -11.73
CA ALA A 20 5.89 -5.80 -13.16
C ALA A 20 4.82 -6.59 -13.91
N SER A 21 4.27 -7.67 -13.32
CA SER A 21 3.20 -8.46 -13.93
C SER A 21 1.89 -7.68 -14.09
N LEU A 22 1.71 -6.59 -13.37
CA LEU A 22 0.56 -5.69 -13.52
C LEU A 22 0.42 -5.15 -14.95
N LEU A 23 1.54 -4.93 -15.65
CA LEU A 23 1.54 -4.45 -17.03
C LEU A 23 0.79 -5.39 -17.99
N ILE A 24 0.75 -6.70 -17.70
CA ILE A 24 0.03 -7.71 -18.51
C ILE A 24 -1.48 -7.39 -18.55
N PHE A 25 -2.05 -6.85 -17.48
CA PHE A 25 -3.46 -6.49 -17.39
C PHE A 25 -3.69 -5.01 -17.68
N TYR A 26 -2.72 -4.15 -17.36
CA TYR A 26 -2.80 -2.70 -17.54
C TYR A 26 -2.91 -2.30 -19.02
N VAL A 27 -2.04 -2.85 -19.87
CA VAL A 27 -2.03 -2.51 -21.30
C VAL A 27 -3.33 -2.92 -21.98
N PRO A 28 -3.84 -4.17 -21.85
CA PRO A 28 -5.13 -4.56 -22.42
C PRO A 28 -6.31 -3.75 -21.83
N PHE A 29 -6.26 -3.38 -20.55
CA PHE A 29 -7.28 -2.53 -19.94
C PHE A 29 -7.31 -1.14 -20.57
N LEU A 30 -6.16 -0.50 -20.76
CA LEU A 30 -6.09 0.79 -21.46
C LEU A 30 -6.64 0.71 -22.88
N ILE A 31 -6.24 -0.31 -23.65
CA ILE A 31 -6.74 -0.51 -25.03
C ILE A 31 -8.27 -0.66 -25.02
N SER A 32 -8.82 -1.42 -24.06
CA SER A 32 -10.26 -1.61 -23.94
C SER A 32 -11.03 -0.31 -23.63
N ILE A 33 -10.43 0.60 -22.84
CA ILE A 33 -11.01 1.93 -22.59
C ILE A 33 -11.04 2.76 -23.89
N PHE A 34 -9.95 2.78 -24.66
CA PHE A 34 -9.89 3.51 -25.92
C PHE A 34 -10.90 2.98 -26.95
N ASN A 35 -11.18 1.69 -26.93
CA ASN A 35 -12.18 1.06 -27.76
C ASN A 35 -13.63 1.24 -27.25
N GLN A 36 -13.82 1.97 -26.14
CA GLN A 36 -15.12 2.18 -25.47
C GLN A 36 -15.79 0.88 -24.97
N GLU A 37 -15.04 -0.20 -24.80
CA GLU A 37 -15.48 -1.49 -24.27
C GLU A 37 -14.60 -1.88 -23.05
N PRO A 38 -14.75 -1.25 -21.88
CA PRO A 38 -13.86 -1.48 -20.75
C PRO A 38 -13.85 -2.93 -20.27
N ASN A 39 -12.67 -3.54 -20.24
CA ASN A 39 -12.50 -4.89 -19.69
C ASN A 39 -12.32 -4.86 -18.18
N TRP A 40 -13.41 -4.95 -17.46
CA TRP A 40 -13.45 -4.90 -15.99
C TRP A 40 -12.70 -6.05 -15.32
N SER A 41 -12.59 -7.21 -15.98
CA SER A 41 -11.81 -8.34 -15.47
C SER A 41 -10.31 -8.00 -15.38
N ASN A 42 -9.77 -7.27 -16.38
CA ASN A 42 -8.40 -6.80 -16.33
C ASN A 42 -8.21 -5.79 -15.18
N LEU A 43 -9.17 -4.87 -14.97
CA LEU A 43 -9.13 -3.95 -13.83
C LEU A 43 -9.11 -4.71 -12.50
N ASN A 44 -9.96 -5.71 -12.33
CA ASN A 44 -9.98 -6.54 -11.12
C ASN A 44 -8.63 -7.21 -10.87
N ASN A 45 -8.04 -7.83 -11.90
CA ASN A 45 -6.74 -8.50 -11.78
C ASN A 45 -5.63 -7.49 -11.40
N MET A 46 -5.67 -6.28 -11.95
CA MET A 46 -4.75 -5.20 -11.57
C MET A 46 -4.90 -4.84 -10.08
N LEU A 47 -6.13 -4.64 -9.61
CA LEU A 47 -6.40 -4.28 -8.21
C LEU A 47 -5.91 -5.38 -7.25
N ILE A 48 -6.13 -6.66 -7.60
CA ILE A 48 -5.62 -7.81 -6.85
C ILE A 48 -4.09 -7.79 -6.80
N LEU A 49 -3.42 -7.62 -7.94
CA LEU A 49 -1.96 -7.60 -7.99
C LEU A 49 -1.38 -6.43 -7.20
N ILE A 50 -2.00 -5.24 -7.29
CA ILE A 50 -1.59 -4.09 -6.47
C ILE A 50 -1.74 -4.43 -4.98
N GLY A 51 -2.87 -4.96 -4.55
CA GLY A 51 -3.11 -5.32 -3.16
C GLY A 51 -2.10 -6.34 -2.63
N ILE A 52 -1.80 -7.38 -3.42
CA ILE A 52 -0.78 -8.38 -3.08
C ILE A 52 0.61 -7.72 -3.03
N GLY A 53 0.99 -6.94 -4.05
CA GLY A 53 2.28 -6.24 -4.09
C GLY A 53 2.48 -5.31 -2.90
N LEU A 54 1.44 -4.55 -2.52
CA LEU A 54 1.46 -3.72 -1.31
C LEU A 54 1.65 -4.55 -0.05
N SER A 55 1.02 -5.74 0.05
CA SER A 55 1.21 -6.64 1.19
C SER A 55 2.67 -7.10 1.32
N PHE A 56 3.35 -7.42 0.22
CA PHE A 56 4.78 -7.74 0.26
C PHE A 56 5.65 -6.53 0.59
N SER A 57 5.28 -5.34 0.12
CA SER A 57 5.98 -4.08 0.44
C SER A 57 6.06 -3.82 1.94
N THR A 58 5.05 -4.24 2.70
CA THR A 58 5.01 -4.03 4.16
C THR A 58 6.01 -4.86 4.96
N LEU A 59 6.66 -5.83 4.33
CA LEU A 59 7.69 -6.66 4.95
C LEU A 59 9.08 -6.01 4.88
N GLN A 60 9.21 -4.82 4.27
CA GLN A 60 10.46 -4.07 4.25
C GLN A 60 10.81 -3.53 5.64
N ASP A 61 12.10 -3.27 5.84
CA ASP A 61 12.59 -2.65 7.06
C ASP A 61 12.14 -1.19 7.15
N THR A 62 11.41 -0.85 8.21
CA THR A 62 10.89 0.47 8.49
C THR A 62 11.81 1.33 9.37
N SER A 63 12.99 0.81 9.72
CA SER A 63 13.95 1.52 10.58
C SER A 63 14.62 2.70 9.87
N THR A 64 14.63 2.72 8.53
CA THR A 64 15.19 3.80 7.72
C THR A 64 14.15 4.43 6.82
N THR A 65 14.23 5.75 6.63
CA THR A 65 13.39 6.46 5.66
C THR A 65 13.98 6.35 4.26
N GLN A 66 13.16 6.13 3.26
CA GLN A 66 13.62 5.93 1.88
C GLN A 66 14.05 7.23 1.18
N ASN A 67 13.51 8.38 1.59
CA ASN A 67 13.81 9.68 0.99
C ASN A 67 13.50 10.85 1.95
N LYS A 68 14.04 12.05 1.64
CA LYS A 68 13.86 13.26 2.43
C LYS A 68 12.39 13.68 2.60
N PHE A 69 11.53 13.39 1.62
CA PHE A 69 10.11 13.69 1.70
C PHE A 69 9.42 12.82 2.77
N SER A 70 9.69 11.53 2.76
CA SER A 70 9.21 10.58 3.76
C SER A 70 9.71 10.97 5.16
N GLU A 71 10.99 11.29 5.29
CA GLU A 71 11.60 11.76 6.53
C GLU A 71 10.88 13.01 7.08
N ASN A 72 10.63 14.03 6.26
CA ASN A 72 9.93 15.26 6.68
C ASN A 72 8.50 15.01 7.18
N ILE A 73 7.83 14.01 6.66
CA ILE A 73 6.48 13.63 7.12
C ILE A 73 6.56 12.92 8.47
N TRP A 74 7.36 11.86 8.54
CA TRP A 74 7.41 10.99 9.71
C TRP A 74 8.10 11.61 10.92
N ARG A 75 9.06 12.51 10.67
CA ARG A 75 9.74 13.27 11.73
C ARG A 75 8.83 14.28 12.43
N SER A 76 7.83 14.82 11.71
CA SER A 76 6.89 15.79 12.28
C SER A 76 5.72 15.08 12.98
N PRO A 77 5.56 15.22 14.34
CA PRO A 77 4.46 14.58 15.06
C PRO A 77 3.07 14.94 14.54
N LYS A 78 2.87 16.19 14.11
CA LYS A 78 1.59 16.66 13.57
C LYS A 78 1.34 16.10 12.17
N LYS A 79 2.30 16.23 11.23
CA LYS A 79 2.14 15.78 9.84
C LYS A 79 1.98 14.27 9.78
N GLY A 80 2.82 13.50 10.49
CA GLY A 80 2.74 12.05 10.53
C GLY A 80 1.37 11.57 11.03
N LYS A 81 0.84 12.18 12.11
CA LYS A 81 -0.50 11.86 12.61
C LYS A 81 -1.60 12.10 11.58
N TYR A 82 -1.58 13.23 10.87
CA TYR A 82 -2.58 13.52 9.84
C TYR A 82 -2.49 12.54 8.67
N VAL A 83 -1.28 12.19 8.24
CA VAL A 83 -1.08 11.20 7.17
C VAL A 83 -1.61 9.83 7.61
N LEU A 84 -1.33 9.39 8.84
CA LEU A 84 -1.84 8.11 9.36
C LEU A 84 -3.38 8.10 9.43
N ILE A 85 -4.01 9.19 9.87
CA ILE A 85 -5.47 9.31 9.89
C ILE A 85 -6.02 9.21 8.46
N ALA A 86 -5.44 9.95 7.51
CA ALA A 86 -5.86 9.91 6.10
C ALA A 86 -5.70 8.49 5.52
N MET A 87 -4.59 7.81 5.79
CA MET A 87 -4.37 6.43 5.38
C MET A 87 -5.39 5.47 6.01
N SER A 88 -5.73 5.64 7.29
CA SER A 88 -6.72 4.81 7.99
C SER A 88 -8.11 4.98 7.38
N VAL A 89 -8.53 6.22 7.12
CA VAL A 89 -9.81 6.51 6.47
C VAL A 89 -9.85 5.91 5.07
N PHE A 90 -8.78 6.05 4.30
CA PHE A 90 -8.70 5.50 2.94
C PHE A 90 -8.76 3.96 2.93
N ALA A 91 -8.02 3.29 3.83
CA ALA A 91 -8.09 1.83 3.99
C ALA A 91 -9.51 1.37 4.32
N PHE A 92 -10.16 2.05 5.28
CA PHE A 92 -11.52 1.75 5.69
C PHE A 92 -12.51 1.93 4.53
N LEU A 93 -12.40 3.03 3.78
CA LEU A 93 -13.26 3.28 2.62
C LEU A 93 -13.11 2.21 1.55
N LEU A 94 -11.87 1.80 1.21
CA LEU A 94 -11.65 0.74 0.23
C LEU A 94 -12.32 -0.58 0.65
N ILE A 95 -12.15 -0.98 1.91
CA ILE A 95 -12.75 -2.22 2.41
C ILE A 95 -14.28 -2.10 2.43
N CYS A 96 -14.84 -1.01 2.94
CA CYS A 96 -16.28 -0.81 2.99
C CYS A 96 -16.90 -0.79 1.58
N VAL A 97 -16.29 -0.07 0.64
CA VAL A 97 -16.77 -0.02 -0.75
C VAL A 97 -16.69 -1.40 -1.38
N GLY A 98 -15.59 -2.12 -1.22
CA GLY A 98 -15.44 -3.48 -1.73
C GLY A 98 -16.51 -4.43 -1.18
N LEU A 99 -16.75 -4.43 0.14
CA LEU A 99 -17.76 -5.27 0.77
C LEU A 99 -19.19 -4.89 0.37
N VAL A 100 -19.50 -3.59 0.28
CA VAL A 100 -20.80 -3.11 -0.19
C VAL A 100 -21.05 -3.55 -1.62
N LEU A 101 -20.06 -3.40 -2.51
CA LEU A 101 -20.16 -3.88 -3.88
C LEU A 101 -20.37 -5.39 -3.95
N LEU A 102 -19.67 -6.19 -3.13
CA LEU A 102 -19.86 -7.63 -3.04
C LEU A 102 -21.27 -8.01 -2.60
N TYR A 103 -21.83 -7.28 -1.63
CA TYR A 103 -23.14 -7.57 -1.07
C TYR A 103 -24.27 -7.21 -2.04
N TYR A 104 -24.18 -6.09 -2.75
CA TYR A 104 -25.23 -5.59 -3.65
C TYR A 104 -25.06 -6.05 -5.09
N SER A 105 -23.93 -6.67 -5.43
CA SER A 105 -23.66 -7.10 -6.80
C SER A 105 -24.62 -8.22 -7.22
N GLN A 106 -25.34 -7.97 -8.32
CA GLN A 106 -26.20 -8.97 -8.98
C GLN A 106 -25.57 -9.47 -10.29
N ASP A 107 -24.48 -8.85 -10.72
CA ASP A 107 -23.77 -9.20 -11.94
C ASP A 107 -22.34 -9.66 -11.66
N ASN A 108 -21.83 -10.53 -12.52
CA ASN A 108 -20.47 -11.08 -12.39
C ASN A 108 -19.36 -10.03 -12.52
N LEU A 109 -19.61 -8.94 -13.23
CA LEU A 109 -18.62 -7.87 -13.47
C LEU A 109 -18.39 -7.05 -12.19
N THR A 110 -19.48 -6.55 -11.60
CA THR A 110 -19.40 -5.76 -10.36
C THR A 110 -18.83 -6.61 -9.23
N ASN A 111 -19.21 -7.89 -9.15
CA ASN A 111 -18.68 -8.82 -8.16
C ASN A 111 -17.17 -9.01 -8.33
N SER A 112 -16.68 -9.17 -9.56
CA SER A 112 -15.24 -9.30 -9.82
C SER A 112 -14.46 -8.08 -9.36
N VAL A 113 -14.88 -6.85 -9.74
CA VAL A 113 -14.21 -5.60 -9.34
C VAL A 113 -14.25 -5.42 -7.83
N ALA A 114 -15.36 -5.80 -7.18
CA ALA A 114 -15.51 -5.72 -5.73
C ALA A 114 -14.46 -6.57 -4.98
N VAL A 115 -14.14 -7.77 -5.48
CA VAL A 115 -13.04 -8.59 -4.95
C VAL A 115 -11.71 -7.86 -5.04
N GLY A 116 -11.39 -7.29 -6.21
CA GLY A 116 -10.15 -6.52 -6.40
C GLY A 116 -10.02 -5.34 -5.46
N VAL A 117 -11.09 -4.55 -5.29
CA VAL A 117 -11.12 -3.41 -4.36
C VAL A 117 -10.94 -3.87 -2.91
N THR A 118 -11.57 -4.98 -2.52
CA THR A 118 -11.41 -5.53 -1.17
C THR A 118 -9.98 -5.98 -0.91
N VAL A 119 -9.38 -6.73 -1.85
CA VAL A 119 -7.98 -7.20 -1.75
C VAL A 119 -7.01 -6.01 -1.70
N LEU A 120 -7.25 -4.98 -2.51
CA LEU A 120 -6.48 -3.73 -2.46
C LEU A 120 -6.57 -3.07 -1.08
N GLY A 121 -7.78 -2.99 -0.51
CA GLY A 121 -7.99 -2.44 0.84
C GLY A 121 -7.23 -3.21 1.92
N ILE A 122 -7.23 -4.53 1.86
CA ILE A 122 -6.46 -5.39 2.78
C ILE A 122 -4.96 -5.15 2.63
N GLY A 123 -4.44 -5.09 1.38
CA GLY A 123 -3.03 -4.77 1.13
C GLY A 123 -2.65 -3.39 1.67
N TYR A 124 -3.56 -2.43 1.57
CA TYR A 124 -3.35 -1.07 2.08
C TYR A 124 -3.31 -1.00 3.61
N VAL A 125 -4.01 -1.88 4.34
CA VAL A 125 -3.87 -2.01 5.80
C VAL A 125 -2.44 -2.39 6.19
N GLY A 126 -1.77 -3.22 5.38
CA GLY A 126 -0.36 -3.51 5.58
C GLY A 126 0.51 -2.25 5.46
N ILE A 127 0.30 -1.41 4.43
CA ILE A 127 1.00 -0.12 4.29
C ILE A 127 0.73 0.80 5.48
N LEU A 128 -0.51 0.84 5.98
CA LEU A 128 -0.84 1.61 7.18
C LEU A 128 -0.03 1.14 8.39
N LYS A 129 0.11 -0.19 8.60
CA LYS A 129 0.96 -0.75 9.65
C LYS A 129 2.40 -0.28 9.53
N SER A 130 2.99 -0.37 8.34
CA SER A 130 4.35 0.11 8.09
C SER A 130 4.49 1.62 8.30
N GLY A 131 3.47 2.40 7.94
CA GLY A 131 3.41 3.83 8.22
C GLY A 131 3.41 4.15 9.71
N ILE A 132 2.67 3.38 10.52
CA ILE A 132 2.66 3.51 11.99
C ILE A 132 4.05 3.21 12.55
N GLU A 133 4.70 2.15 12.10
CA GLU A 133 6.06 1.79 12.53
C GLU A 133 7.08 2.87 12.16
N MET A 134 7.04 3.39 10.92
CA MET A 134 7.87 4.51 10.50
C MET A 134 7.65 5.75 11.36
N TYR A 135 6.40 6.10 11.62
CA TYR A 135 6.06 7.24 12.46
C TYR A 135 6.63 7.08 13.87
N GLU A 136 6.42 5.92 14.50
CA GLU A 136 6.94 5.67 15.86
C GLU A 136 8.48 5.65 15.92
N ASN A 137 9.14 5.20 14.86
CA ASN A 137 10.61 5.15 14.79
C ASN A 137 11.26 6.54 14.53
N HIS A 138 10.56 7.46 13.87
CA HIS A 138 11.18 8.71 13.38
C HIS A 138 10.62 9.99 14.01
N ARG A 139 9.50 9.94 14.73
CA ARG A 139 8.90 11.16 15.31
C ARG A 139 9.84 11.86 16.29
N SER A 140 10.02 13.17 16.09
CA SER A 140 11.00 13.98 16.83
C SER A 140 10.72 14.15 18.32
N ASP A 141 9.47 14.01 18.75
CA ASP A 141 9.08 14.10 20.15
C ASP A 141 9.44 12.86 20.99
N LYS A 142 9.64 11.70 20.34
CA LYS A 142 10.13 10.47 20.99
C LYS A 142 11.61 10.20 20.71
N ASN A 143 12.10 10.59 19.53
CA ASN A 143 13.46 10.35 19.07
C ASN A 143 14.14 11.70 18.78
N PRO A 144 14.55 12.48 19.81
CA PRO A 144 15.24 13.74 19.59
C PRO A 144 16.57 13.48 18.86
N VAL A 145 16.90 14.34 17.91
CA VAL A 145 18.18 14.29 17.19
C VAL A 145 19.28 14.62 18.19
N PRO A 146 20.36 13.83 18.24
CA PRO A 146 21.52 14.18 19.05
C PRO A 146 22.04 15.56 18.66
N GLU A 147 22.39 16.41 19.64
CA GLU A 147 22.91 17.78 19.42
C GLU A 147 24.13 17.81 18.49
N SER A 148 24.88 16.71 18.40
CA SER A 148 26.02 16.56 17.49
C SER A 148 25.70 16.63 16.00
N GLU A 149 24.45 16.37 15.58
CA GLU A 149 24.00 16.45 14.19
C GLU A 149 23.36 17.81 13.83
N MET A 150 23.14 18.69 14.81
CA MET A 150 22.59 20.04 14.58
C MET A 150 23.66 21.08 14.25
N ILE A 151 24.95 20.74 14.34
CA ILE A 151 26.09 21.67 14.17
C ILE A 151 26.87 21.39 12.87
N ALA A 152 26.45 20.42 12.06
CA ALA A 152 27.01 20.11 10.75
C ALA A 152 26.08 20.61 9.64
#